data_0f193dea3de1d9a26a5aff04aca4f0ca
#
_entry.id   0f193dea3de1d9a26a5aff04aca4f0ca
#
_cell.length_a   1.000
_cell.length_b   1.000
_cell.length_c   1.000
_cell.angle_alpha   90.00
_cell.angle_beta   90.00
_cell.angle_gamma   90.00
#
_symmetry.space_group_name_H-M   'P 1'
#
loop_
_entity.id
_entity.type
_entity.pdbx_description
1 polymer ?
#
loop_
_entity_poly.entity_id
_entity_poly.type
_entity_poly.pdbx_seq_one_letter_code
_entity_poly.pdbx_strand_id
1 'polypeptide(L)'
;MSSTYYMGRFIFRWRWILYIATFVPMVFITWHETRHWLIWPIGGFLVFLGSWTRVYAARYIGWKSKPGDPMKRILTTDGPYRITRNPLYWGNIIGFGGSAVMFGLLWYIPIALGVIFLLHHLLITWYEENRMREKYGQAYEDYCKVVPRWGPKLSGSTPHEIRPEFPWGRVLMAELGTLAGFFGTIILALVKEFYL
;
A
#
# COMPACT_ATOMS: atom_id res chain seq x y z
N MET A 1 -21.74 17.52 -1.99
CA MET A 1 -20.61 16.59 -2.12
C MET A 1 -19.93 16.85 -3.45
N SER A 2 -18.63 17.05 -3.47
CA SER A 2 -17.90 17.41 -4.70
C SER A 2 -17.78 16.21 -5.65
N SER A 3 -17.68 16.47 -6.95
CA SER A 3 -17.43 15.47 -8.01
C SER A 3 -16.20 14.59 -7.68
N THR A 4 -15.20 15.20 -7.06
CA THR A 4 -13.96 14.54 -6.61
C THR A 4 -14.22 13.43 -5.55
N TYR A 5 -15.23 13.60 -4.69
CA TYR A 5 -15.60 12.59 -3.70
C TYR A 5 -16.17 11.32 -4.37
N TYR A 6 -17.04 11.48 -5.36
CA TYR A 6 -17.61 10.35 -6.10
C TYR A 6 -16.54 9.62 -6.91
N MET A 7 -15.62 10.36 -7.51
CA MET A 7 -14.48 9.79 -8.23
C MET A 7 -13.56 9.00 -7.30
N GLY A 8 -13.21 9.54 -6.13
CA GLY A 8 -12.40 8.83 -5.14
C GLY A 8 -13.07 7.54 -4.64
N ARG A 9 -14.38 7.59 -4.39
CA ARG A 9 -15.18 6.40 -4.01
C ARG A 9 -15.21 5.35 -5.11
N PHE A 10 -15.36 5.76 -6.36
CA PHE A 10 -15.34 4.87 -7.52
C PHE A 10 -13.97 4.19 -7.65
N ILE A 11 -12.88 4.96 -7.64
CA ILE A 11 -11.51 4.45 -7.72
C ILE A 11 -11.21 3.49 -6.56
N PHE A 12 -11.60 3.84 -5.32
CA PHE A 12 -11.44 2.97 -4.16
C PHE A 12 -12.16 1.63 -4.30
N ARG A 13 -13.37 1.62 -4.87
CA ARG A 13 -14.16 0.40 -5.09
C ARG A 13 -13.54 -0.52 -6.15
N TRP A 14 -13.00 0.08 -7.21
CA TRP A 14 -12.47 -0.63 -8.38
C TRP A 14 -10.93 -0.71 -8.41
N ARG A 15 -10.28 -0.37 -7.29
CA ARG A 15 -8.80 -0.32 -7.19
C ARG A 15 -8.09 -1.61 -7.64
N TRP A 16 -8.71 -2.77 -7.41
CA TRP A 16 -8.16 -4.05 -7.82
C TRP A 16 -8.06 -4.21 -9.35
N ILE A 17 -9.01 -3.65 -10.10
CA ILE A 17 -8.96 -3.63 -11.58
C ILE A 17 -7.78 -2.79 -12.05
N LEU A 18 -7.52 -1.66 -11.39
CA LEU A 18 -6.40 -0.79 -11.72
C LEU A 18 -5.06 -1.48 -11.46
N TYR A 19 -4.96 -2.29 -10.41
CA TYR A 19 -3.77 -3.12 -10.19
C TYR A 19 -3.59 -4.16 -11.30
N ILE A 20 -4.65 -4.89 -11.65
CA ILE A 20 -4.61 -5.85 -12.76
C ILE A 20 -4.22 -5.14 -14.06
N ALA A 21 -4.88 -4.03 -14.40
CA ALA A 21 -4.59 -3.26 -15.61
C ALA A 21 -3.16 -2.71 -15.66
N THR A 22 -2.54 -2.47 -14.50
CA THR A 22 -1.15 -2.02 -14.42
C THR A 22 -0.17 -3.18 -14.58
N PHE A 23 -0.45 -4.35 -14.01
CA PHE A 23 0.50 -5.47 -13.96
C PHE A 23 0.38 -6.46 -15.11
N VAL A 24 -0.83 -6.70 -15.63
CA VAL A 24 -1.02 -7.63 -16.77
C VAL A 24 -0.20 -7.21 -18.00
N PRO A 25 -0.18 -5.94 -18.43
CA PRO A 25 0.65 -5.53 -19.55
C PRO A 25 2.15 -5.77 -19.33
N MET A 26 2.65 -5.72 -18.09
CA MET A 26 4.07 -5.96 -17.80
C MET A 26 4.53 -7.37 -18.19
N VAL A 27 3.62 -8.34 -18.16
CA VAL A 27 3.92 -9.73 -18.58
C VAL A 27 4.19 -9.81 -20.06
N PHE A 28 3.46 -9.00 -20.87
CA PHE A 28 3.53 -9.03 -22.32
C PHE A 28 4.57 -8.06 -22.92
N ILE A 29 5.08 -7.14 -22.12
CA ILE A 29 6.17 -6.26 -22.57
C ILE A 29 7.46 -7.08 -22.54
N THR A 30 7.81 -7.66 -23.69
CA THR A 30 9.06 -8.39 -23.87
C THR A 30 10.20 -7.40 -24.08
N TRP A 31 10.99 -7.16 -23.08
CA TRP A 31 12.20 -6.35 -23.17
C TRP A 31 13.41 -7.22 -22.80
N HIS A 32 14.32 -7.44 -23.74
CA HIS A 32 15.36 -8.45 -23.64
C HIS A 32 16.67 -7.99 -22.97
N GLU A 33 16.73 -6.77 -22.43
CA GLU A 33 18.02 -6.17 -22.04
C GLU A 33 18.47 -6.41 -20.61
N THR A 34 17.71 -7.14 -19.78
CA THR A 34 18.03 -7.16 -18.35
C THR A 34 18.22 -8.54 -17.74
N ARG A 35 19.13 -9.34 -18.30
CA ARG A 35 19.73 -10.46 -17.55
C ARG A 35 20.71 -9.96 -16.48
N HIS A 36 20.33 -8.96 -15.69
CA HIS A 36 21.13 -8.58 -14.54
C HIS A 36 20.76 -9.44 -13.34
N TRP A 37 21.68 -10.28 -12.90
CA TRP A 37 21.54 -11.09 -11.69
C TRP A 37 21.08 -10.26 -10.46
N LEU A 38 21.31 -8.94 -10.46
CA LEU A 38 20.91 -8.03 -9.38
C LEU A 38 19.40 -7.72 -9.35
N ILE A 39 18.67 -7.83 -10.47
CA ILE A 39 17.25 -7.47 -10.49
C ILE A 39 16.41 -8.38 -9.57
N TRP A 40 16.77 -9.67 -9.51
CA TRP A 40 16.06 -10.65 -8.69
C TRP A 40 16.23 -10.40 -7.18
N PRO A 41 17.46 -10.31 -6.63
CA PRO A 41 17.63 -10.03 -5.20
C PRO A 41 17.12 -8.65 -4.81
N ILE A 42 17.29 -7.60 -5.64
CA ILE A 42 16.80 -6.26 -5.34
C ILE A 42 15.27 -6.24 -5.38
N GLY A 43 14.66 -6.74 -6.45
CA GLY A 43 13.21 -6.79 -6.59
C GLY A 43 12.55 -7.64 -5.51
N GLY A 44 13.11 -8.84 -5.24
CA GLY A 44 12.65 -9.73 -4.19
C GLY A 44 12.74 -9.11 -2.80
N PHE A 45 13.85 -8.42 -2.49
CA PHE A 45 13.99 -7.68 -1.24
C PHE A 45 12.94 -6.57 -1.10
N LEU A 46 12.67 -5.80 -2.16
CA LEU A 46 11.64 -4.76 -2.15
C LEU A 46 10.23 -5.35 -1.98
N VAL A 47 9.91 -6.47 -2.64
CA VAL A 47 8.63 -7.17 -2.44
C VAL A 47 8.49 -7.65 -1.00
N PHE A 48 9.55 -8.21 -0.42
CA PHE A 48 9.56 -8.62 0.99
C PHE A 48 9.35 -7.41 1.92
N LEU A 49 10.10 -6.34 1.72
CA LEU A 49 10.01 -5.11 2.53
C LEU A 49 8.61 -4.48 2.44
N GLY A 50 8.02 -4.43 1.24
CA GLY A 50 6.67 -3.95 1.02
C GLY A 50 5.63 -4.81 1.72
N SER A 51 5.75 -6.13 1.62
CA SER A 51 4.90 -7.11 2.30
C SER A 51 4.98 -6.97 3.82
N TRP A 52 6.20 -6.88 4.36
CA TRP A 52 6.45 -6.68 5.78
C TRP A 52 5.84 -5.38 6.29
N THR A 53 6.08 -4.26 5.59
CA THR A 53 5.51 -2.96 5.94
C THR A 53 3.99 -3.01 6.01
N ARG A 54 3.33 -3.68 5.07
CA ARG A 54 1.87 -3.86 5.08
C ARG A 54 1.38 -4.67 6.26
N VAL A 55 1.96 -5.86 6.44
CA VAL A 55 1.55 -6.77 7.53
C VAL A 55 1.78 -6.10 8.88
N TYR A 56 2.91 -5.42 9.05
CA TYR A 56 3.20 -4.68 10.28
C TYR A 56 2.20 -3.54 10.51
N ALA A 57 1.90 -2.73 9.50
CA ALA A 57 0.92 -1.66 9.62
C ALA A 57 -0.50 -2.19 9.89
N ALA A 58 -0.89 -3.29 9.28
CA ALA A 58 -2.19 -3.92 9.47
C ALA A 58 -2.42 -4.40 10.91
N ARG A 59 -1.36 -4.72 11.67
CA ARG A 59 -1.48 -5.08 13.10
C ARG A 59 -2.09 -3.98 13.97
N TYR A 60 -1.92 -2.73 13.57
CA TYR A 60 -2.40 -1.58 14.33
C TYR A 60 -3.81 -1.12 13.95
N ILE A 61 -4.26 -1.37 12.70
CA ILE A 61 -5.61 -0.93 12.29
C ILE A 61 -6.68 -1.96 12.64
N GLY A 62 -6.32 -3.22 12.73
CA GLY A 62 -7.27 -4.32 12.80
C GLY A 62 -8.09 -4.48 11.52
N TRP A 63 -8.32 -5.71 11.15
CA TRP A 63 -9.13 -6.04 10.00
C TRP A 63 -10.52 -6.52 10.44
N LYS A 64 -11.57 -5.96 9.81
CA LYS A 64 -12.95 -6.41 9.97
C LYS A 64 -13.37 -6.63 11.44
N SER A 65 -13.12 -5.63 12.29
CA SER A 65 -13.80 -5.60 13.59
C SER A 65 -15.31 -5.70 13.36
N LYS A 66 -15.98 -6.49 14.20
CA LYS A 66 -17.43 -6.74 14.10
C LYS A 66 -18.21 -5.41 14.12
N PRO A 67 -19.40 -5.33 13.49
CA PRO A 67 -20.28 -4.19 13.69
C PRO A 67 -20.49 -3.95 15.20
N GLY A 68 -20.30 -2.71 15.66
CA GLY A 68 -20.41 -2.38 17.08
C GLY A 68 -19.15 -2.52 17.92
N ASP A 69 -18.02 -2.99 17.35
CA ASP A 69 -16.75 -3.07 18.06
C ASP A 69 -16.31 -1.66 18.52
N PRO A 70 -16.09 -1.42 19.83
CA PRO A 70 -15.64 -0.13 20.36
C PRO A 70 -14.30 0.31 19.75
N MET A 71 -13.43 -0.63 19.40
CA MET A 71 -12.13 -0.36 18.77
C MET A 71 -12.24 0.35 17.42
N LYS A 72 -13.38 0.24 16.73
CA LYS A 72 -13.64 1.02 15.49
C LYS A 72 -13.80 2.51 15.73
N ARG A 73 -14.10 2.91 16.96
CA ARG A 73 -14.30 4.32 17.31
C ARG A 73 -12.99 5.06 17.60
N ILE A 74 -11.90 4.33 17.80
CA ILE A 74 -10.61 4.88 18.15
C ILE A 74 -9.77 5.11 16.89
N LEU A 75 -9.20 6.30 16.73
CA LEU A 75 -8.26 6.63 15.68
C LEU A 75 -6.93 5.92 15.93
N THR A 76 -6.42 5.18 14.94
CA THR A 76 -5.10 4.54 15.05
C THR A 76 -4.00 5.56 14.82
N THR A 77 -3.18 5.81 15.82
CA THR A 77 -2.06 6.74 15.79
C THR A 77 -0.73 6.09 16.22
N ASP A 78 -0.75 4.78 16.50
CA ASP A 78 0.37 4.01 17.03
C ASP A 78 1.19 3.28 15.95
N GLY A 79 2.33 2.74 16.35
CA GLY A 79 3.23 2.00 15.49
C GLY A 79 3.65 2.79 14.26
N PRO A 80 3.56 2.23 13.03
CA PRO A 80 3.94 2.93 11.81
C PRO A 80 3.07 4.15 11.50
N TYR A 81 1.86 4.25 12.10
CA TYR A 81 1.00 5.43 11.99
C TYR A 81 1.49 6.64 12.78
N ARG A 82 2.49 6.47 13.64
CA ARG A 82 3.22 7.59 14.26
C ARG A 82 4.20 8.25 13.30
N ILE A 83 4.62 7.55 12.27
CA ILE A 83 5.64 7.99 11.32
C ILE A 83 5.00 8.62 10.09
N THR A 84 3.96 7.98 9.56
CA THR A 84 3.21 8.44 8.39
C THR A 84 1.74 8.04 8.52
N ARG A 85 0.84 8.84 7.93
CA ARG A 85 -0.60 8.52 7.97
C ARG A 85 -0.98 7.33 7.09
N ASN A 86 -0.15 6.96 6.13
CA ASN A 86 -0.46 5.98 5.09
C ASN A 86 0.59 4.85 4.95
N PRO A 87 0.97 4.15 6.03
CA PRO A 87 2.03 3.14 5.96
C PRO A 87 1.65 1.94 5.09
N LEU A 88 0.36 1.56 4.99
CA LEU A 88 -0.10 0.49 4.10
C LEU A 88 0.17 0.80 2.63
N TYR A 89 0.02 2.07 2.23
CA TYR A 89 0.28 2.49 0.86
C TYR A 89 1.77 2.55 0.55
N TRP A 90 2.61 2.87 1.52
CA TRP A 90 4.06 2.72 1.39
C TRP A 90 4.44 1.27 1.12
N GLY A 91 3.85 0.31 1.85
CA GLY A 91 4.04 -1.10 1.58
C GLY A 91 3.65 -1.50 0.15
N ASN A 92 2.54 -0.95 -0.38
CA ASN A 92 2.16 -1.19 -1.78
C ASN A 92 3.18 -0.61 -2.76
N ILE A 93 3.59 0.66 -2.58
CA ILE A 93 4.54 1.34 -3.48
C ILE A 93 5.86 0.57 -3.53
N ILE A 94 6.38 0.18 -2.37
CA ILE A 94 7.63 -0.57 -2.28
C ILE A 94 7.49 -1.96 -2.91
N GLY A 95 6.44 -2.71 -2.56
CA GLY A 95 6.23 -4.08 -3.05
C GLY A 95 5.98 -4.15 -4.56
N PHE A 96 5.14 -3.28 -5.08
CA PHE A 96 4.89 -3.21 -6.52
C PHE A 96 6.07 -2.64 -7.31
N GLY A 97 6.82 -1.68 -6.71
CA GLY A 97 8.09 -1.23 -7.26
C GLY A 97 9.10 -2.38 -7.40
N GLY A 98 9.20 -3.22 -6.37
CA GLY A 98 10.02 -4.44 -6.42
C GLY A 98 9.59 -5.42 -7.51
N SER A 99 8.27 -5.63 -7.66
CA SER A 99 7.73 -6.46 -8.75
C SER A 99 8.12 -5.90 -10.13
N ALA A 100 7.99 -4.58 -10.34
CA ALA A 100 8.37 -3.93 -11.60
C ALA A 100 9.87 -4.11 -11.92
N VAL A 101 10.73 -4.04 -10.91
CA VAL A 101 12.17 -4.34 -11.05
C VAL A 101 12.38 -5.78 -11.54
N MET A 102 11.68 -6.76 -10.95
CA MET A 102 11.81 -8.18 -11.34
C MET A 102 11.35 -8.46 -12.78
N PHE A 103 10.39 -7.67 -13.31
CA PHE A 103 9.99 -7.80 -14.73
C PHE A 103 11.05 -7.30 -15.70
N GLY A 104 12.17 -6.73 -15.23
CA GLY A 104 13.25 -6.26 -16.08
C GLY A 104 12.85 -5.14 -17.04
N LEU A 105 11.87 -4.32 -16.65
CA LEU A 105 11.40 -3.22 -17.48
C LEU A 105 12.48 -2.14 -17.61
N LEU A 106 12.54 -1.48 -18.76
CA LEU A 106 13.40 -0.33 -18.94
C LEU A 106 13.11 0.72 -17.86
N TRP A 107 14.13 1.44 -17.45
CA TRP A 107 14.08 2.40 -16.34
C TRP A 107 12.96 3.46 -16.48
N TYR A 108 12.58 3.82 -17.69
CA TYR A 108 11.50 4.79 -17.92
C TYR A 108 10.10 4.20 -17.72
N ILE A 109 9.89 2.89 -18.00
CA ILE A 109 8.60 2.22 -17.80
C ILE A 109 8.25 2.13 -16.30
N PRO A 110 9.16 1.67 -15.41
CA PRO A 110 8.90 1.73 -13.97
C PRO A 110 8.58 3.14 -13.46
N ILE A 111 9.23 4.18 -14.00
CA ILE A 111 8.95 5.56 -13.64
C ILE A 111 7.53 5.95 -14.05
N ALA A 112 7.14 5.70 -15.31
CA ALA A 112 5.82 6.03 -15.81
C ALA A 112 4.71 5.30 -15.04
N LEU A 113 4.86 4.00 -14.80
CA LEU A 113 3.94 3.20 -14.02
C LEU A 113 3.93 3.64 -12.56
N GLY A 114 5.08 4.00 -12.00
CA GLY A 114 5.20 4.55 -10.65
C GLY A 114 4.44 5.87 -10.49
N VAL A 115 4.51 6.76 -11.46
CA VAL A 115 3.74 8.03 -11.46
C VAL A 115 2.24 7.74 -11.52
N ILE A 116 1.78 6.88 -12.43
CA ILE A 116 0.36 6.50 -12.53
C ILE A 116 -0.11 5.88 -11.21
N PHE A 117 0.68 4.97 -10.66
CA PHE A 117 0.38 4.32 -9.39
C PHE A 117 0.34 5.31 -8.21
N LEU A 118 1.28 6.26 -8.16
CA LEU A 118 1.32 7.29 -7.13
C LEU A 118 0.09 8.20 -7.21
N LEU A 119 -0.29 8.66 -8.41
CA LEU A 119 -1.50 9.45 -8.62
C LEU A 119 -2.75 8.71 -8.15
N HIS A 120 -2.84 7.43 -8.48
CA HIS A 120 -3.93 6.57 -8.03
C HIS A 120 -3.98 6.48 -6.50
N HIS A 121 -2.85 6.26 -5.83
CA HIS A 121 -2.77 6.23 -4.37
C HIS A 121 -3.09 7.58 -3.73
N LEU A 122 -2.68 8.70 -4.35
CA LEU A 122 -3.03 10.03 -3.86
C LEU A 122 -4.55 10.26 -3.87
N LEU A 123 -5.25 9.84 -4.93
CA LEU A 123 -6.71 9.97 -5.02
C LEU A 123 -7.43 9.09 -4.00
N ILE A 124 -6.99 7.84 -3.84
CA ILE A 124 -7.54 6.92 -2.82
C ILE A 124 -7.30 7.48 -1.43
N THR A 125 -6.06 7.91 -1.14
CA THR A 125 -5.69 8.46 0.16
C THR A 125 -6.51 9.70 0.48
N TRP A 126 -6.70 10.59 -0.49
CA TRP A 126 -7.54 11.77 -0.30
C TRP A 126 -8.98 11.41 0.08
N TYR A 127 -9.56 10.42 -0.60
CA TYR A 127 -10.90 9.91 -0.29
C TYR A 127 -10.97 9.29 1.10
N GLU A 128 -9.98 8.47 1.46
CA GLU A 128 -9.92 7.83 2.79
C GLU A 128 -9.72 8.86 3.90
N GLU A 129 -8.86 9.86 3.71
CA GLU A 129 -8.65 10.93 4.69
C GLU A 129 -9.93 11.75 4.93
N ASN A 130 -10.70 12.05 3.88
CA ASN A 130 -11.98 12.73 4.05
C ASN A 130 -12.96 11.88 4.88
N ARG A 131 -13.01 10.57 4.66
CA ARG A 131 -13.80 9.67 5.50
C ARG A 131 -13.32 9.62 6.95
N MET A 132 -12.01 9.72 7.18
CA MET A 132 -11.45 9.80 8.54
C MET A 132 -11.84 11.11 9.22
N ARG A 133 -11.84 12.24 8.50
CA ARG A 133 -12.35 13.52 9.00
C ARG A 133 -13.82 13.45 9.39
N GLU A 134 -14.64 12.87 8.52
CA GLU A 134 -16.08 12.68 8.81
C GLU A 134 -16.31 11.80 10.05
N LYS A 135 -15.45 10.79 10.24
CA LYS A 135 -15.62 9.80 11.30
C LYS A 135 -15.06 10.23 12.65
N TYR A 136 -13.89 10.85 12.67
CA TYR A 136 -13.13 11.15 13.88
C TYR A 136 -13.04 12.64 14.20
N GLY A 137 -13.51 13.52 13.30
CA GLY A 137 -13.58 14.96 13.52
C GLY A 137 -12.26 15.58 13.95
N GLN A 138 -12.30 16.32 15.05
CA GLN A 138 -11.16 17.08 15.57
C GLN A 138 -9.96 16.20 15.91
N ALA A 139 -10.17 14.99 16.42
CA ALA A 139 -9.07 14.05 16.73
C ALA A 139 -8.24 13.71 15.50
N TYR A 140 -8.88 13.56 14.33
CA TYR A 140 -8.16 13.34 13.08
C TYR A 140 -7.43 14.58 12.58
N GLU A 141 -8.02 15.76 12.74
CA GLU A 141 -7.36 17.03 12.37
C GLU A 141 -6.11 17.28 13.21
N ASP A 142 -6.16 17.03 14.51
CA ASP A 142 -4.99 17.17 15.39
C ASP A 142 -3.89 16.16 15.06
N TYR A 143 -4.27 14.93 14.72
CA TYR A 143 -3.34 13.93 14.18
C TYR A 143 -2.69 14.39 12.88
N CYS A 144 -3.45 15.00 11.96
CA CYS A 144 -2.94 15.52 10.68
C CYS A 144 -1.91 16.64 10.83
N LYS A 145 -2.03 17.47 11.88
CA LYS A 145 -1.06 18.55 12.18
C LYS A 145 0.31 18.01 12.56
N VAL A 146 0.34 16.80 13.14
CA VAL A 146 1.55 16.24 13.76
C VAL A 146 2.20 15.16 12.88
N VAL A 147 1.40 14.38 12.15
CA VAL A 147 1.89 13.26 11.34
C VAL A 147 1.70 13.57 9.86
N PRO A 148 2.77 13.54 9.05
CA PRO A 148 2.68 13.82 7.62
C PRO A 148 1.94 12.72 6.87
N ARG A 149 1.37 13.06 5.69
CA ARG A 149 0.66 12.11 4.84
C ARG A 149 1.57 11.02 4.29
N TRP A 150 2.72 11.39 3.77
CA TRP A 150 3.63 10.51 3.03
C TRP A 150 5.04 10.47 3.60
N GLY A 151 5.57 11.57 4.06
CA GLY A 151 6.93 11.61 4.60
C GLY A 151 7.02 10.98 5.99
N PRO A 152 8.23 10.61 6.44
CA PRO A 152 8.42 10.21 7.82
C PRO A 152 8.34 11.44 8.72
N LYS A 153 7.65 11.31 9.85
CA LYS A 153 7.73 12.27 10.93
C LYS A 153 9.12 12.18 11.57
N LEU A 154 9.84 13.28 11.57
CA LEU A 154 11.22 13.32 12.04
C LEU A 154 11.35 13.61 13.55
N SER A 155 10.34 14.24 14.18
CA SER A 155 10.37 14.59 15.61
C SER A 155 9.00 14.86 16.18
N GLY A 156 8.90 14.90 17.51
CA GLY A 156 7.71 15.27 18.28
C GLY A 156 6.83 14.09 18.72
N SER A 157 6.00 14.34 19.75
CA SER A 157 5.03 13.38 20.27
C SER A 157 3.79 13.31 19.38
N THR A 158 3.18 12.13 19.26
CA THR A 158 1.86 11.96 18.67
C THR A 158 0.82 11.82 19.76
N PRO A 159 -0.42 12.32 19.55
CA PRO A 159 -1.54 11.95 20.40
C PRO A 159 -1.61 10.43 20.50
N HIS A 160 -1.68 9.91 21.73
CA HIS A 160 -1.45 8.50 21.98
C HIS A 160 -2.66 7.88 22.67
N GLU A 161 -3.41 7.07 21.95
CA GLU A 161 -4.29 6.07 22.53
C GLU A 161 -3.70 4.71 22.23
N ILE A 162 -3.23 3.99 23.26
CA ILE A 162 -2.66 2.65 23.10
C ILE A 162 -3.75 1.72 22.60
N ARG A 163 -3.56 1.17 21.39
CA ARG A 163 -4.38 0.09 20.89
C ARG A 163 -3.68 -1.25 21.09
N PRO A 164 -4.40 -2.29 21.50
CA PRO A 164 -3.85 -3.64 21.46
C PRO A 164 -3.56 -4.03 20.03
N GLU A 165 -2.38 -4.56 19.80
CA GLU A 165 -1.99 -5.11 18.52
C GLU A 165 -2.80 -6.36 18.18
N PHE A 166 -3.18 -6.51 16.91
CA PHE A 166 -3.90 -7.70 16.47
C PHE A 166 -2.95 -8.90 16.33
N PRO A 167 -3.43 -10.13 16.68
CA PRO A 167 -2.63 -11.33 16.54
C PRO A 167 -2.21 -11.56 15.08
N TRP A 168 -0.96 -11.96 14.88
CA TRP A 168 -0.35 -12.19 13.57
C TRP A 168 -1.20 -13.05 12.63
N GLY A 169 -1.78 -14.15 13.12
CA GLY A 169 -2.62 -15.02 12.31
C GLY A 169 -3.83 -14.30 11.67
N ARG A 170 -4.50 -13.41 12.43
CA ARG A 170 -5.61 -12.62 11.88
C ARG A 170 -5.14 -11.61 10.85
N VAL A 171 -4.00 -10.99 11.09
CA VAL A 171 -3.42 -9.99 10.18
C VAL A 171 -2.98 -10.65 8.87
N LEU A 172 -2.30 -11.79 8.93
CA LEU A 172 -1.90 -12.54 7.74
C LEU A 172 -3.11 -12.97 6.90
N MET A 173 -4.18 -13.48 7.54
CA MET A 173 -5.41 -13.82 6.82
C MET A 173 -6.05 -12.58 6.17
N ALA A 174 -5.97 -11.43 6.81
CA ALA A 174 -6.50 -10.18 6.28
C ALA A 174 -5.72 -9.67 5.06
N GLU A 175 -4.41 -9.82 5.09
CA GLU A 175 -3.49 -9.38 4.04
C GLU A 175 -3.25 -10.46 2.96
N LEU A 176 -3.83 -11.66 3.11
CA LEU A 176 -3.61 -12.79 2.21
C LEU A 176 -3.80 -12.44 0.73
N GLY A 177 -4.83 -11.65 0.41
CA GLY A 177 -5.09 -11.22 -0.96
C GLY A 177 -3.98 -10.33 -1.53
N THR A 178 -3.44 -9.42 -0.74
CA THR A 178 -2.33 -8.55 -1.16
C THR A 178 -1.02 -9.33 -1.26
N LEU A 179 -0.76 -10.19 -0.28
CA LEU A 179 0.41 -11.07 -0.30
C LEU A 179 0.37 -12.02 -1.49
N ALA A 180 -0.79 -12.64 -1.77
CA ALA A 180 -0.99 -13.48 -2.96
C ALA A 180 -0.76 -12.69 -4.26
N GLY A 181 -1.17 -11.42 -4.30
CA GLY A 181 -0.86 -10.51 -5.41
C GLY A 181 0.65 -10.32 -5.60
N PHE A 182 1.40 -10.02 -4.53
CA PHE A 182 2.85 -9.86 -4.60
C PHE A 182 3.56 -11.17 -5.01
N PHE A 183 3.20 -12.30 -4.41
CA PHE A 183 3.75 -13.60 -4.80
C PHE A 183 3.35 -13.97 -6.23
N GLY A 184 2.12 -13.65 -6.65
CA GLY A 184 1.67 -13.84 -8.04
C GLY A 184 2.52 -13.07 -9.03
N THR A 185 2.92 -11.83 -8.73
CA THR A 185 3.81 -11.06 -9.60
C THR A 185 5.21 -11.68 -9.70
N ILE A 186 5.73 -12.26 -8.61
CA ILE A 186 7.01 -13.01 -8.65
C ILE A 186 6.89 -14.22 -9.58
N ILE A 187 5.83 -15.00 -9.45
CA ILE A 187 5.58 -16.18 -10.31
C ILE A 187 5.47 -15.75 -11.77
N LEU A 188 4.72 -14.68 -12.06
CA LEU A 188 4.59 -14.16 -13.42
C LEU A 188 5.93 -13.66 -13.98
N ALA A 189 6.77 -13.02 -13.17
CA ALA A 189 8.10 -12.60 -13.59
C ALA A 189 9.00 -13.80 -13.90
N LEU A 190 8.93 -14.88 -13.09
CA LEU A 190 9.64 -16.13 -13.35
C LEU A 190 9.14 -16.80 -14.63
N VAL A 191 7.83 -16.87 -14.83
CA VAL A 191 7.25 -17.44 -16.08
C VAL A 191 7.75 -16.65 -17.29
N LYS A 192 7.76 -15.32 -17.21
CA LYS A 192 8.28 -14.46 -18.28
C LYS A 192 9.75 -14.74 -18.57
N GLU A 193 10.59 -14.89 -17.55
CA GLU A 193 12.04 -15.12 -17.71
C GLU A 193 12.36 -16.47 -18.36
N PHE A 194 11.57 -17.51 -18.05
CA PHE A 194 11.87 -18.88 -18.50
C PHE A 194 11.10 -19.33 -19.75
N TYR A 195 9.98 -18.68 -20.11
CA TYR A 195 9.07 -19.14 -21.17
C TYR A 195 8.73 -18.09 -22.23
N LEU A 196 9.03 -16.82 -22.02
CA LEU A 196 8.80 -15.76 -22.98
C LEU A 196 10.09 -15.05 -23.37
#